data_dc476e33df37d6493aae6bc1812a7a7e
#
_entry.id   dc476e33df37d6493aae6bc1812a7a7e
#
_cell.length_a   1.000
_cell.length_b   1.000
_cell.length_c   1.000
_cell.angle_alpha   90.00
_cell.angle_beta   90.00
_cell.angle_gamma   90.00
#
_symmetry.space_group_name_H-M   'P 1'
#
loop_
_entity.id
_entity.type
_entity.pdbx_description
1 polymer ?
#
loop_
_entity_poly.entity_id
_entity_poly.type
_entity_poly.pdbx_seq_one_letter_code
_entity_poly.pdbx_strand_id
1 'polypeptide(L)'
;ITGIGIIAPNGKNKRQFWDNCIKGLSFIEEEPEMRSIGLKSSVLCRIKNFNLKDHVKENEYLGLIELDNFVQYGVVAGEQAIKDACLDPLNLNYAKKTGIIFSSAIGGTPTIVKIFDELTSNGKTDIQHKKIGERFYNSGMFNYPAMLLAEKYGFCGPCSSVSTGCTAGLDALGIAYK
;
A
#
# COMPACT_ATOMS: atom_id res chain seq x y z
N ILE A 1 -15.93 12.53 -5.61
CA ILE A 1 -15.44 11.24 -5.05
C ILE A 1 -16.67 10.35 -4.88
N THR A 2 -16.66 9.18 -5.48
CA THR A 2 -17.80 8.26 -5.50
C THR A 2 -17.59 7.05 -4.58
N GLY A 3 -16.36 6.71 -4.25
CA GLY A 3 -16.03 5.63 -3.33
C GLY A 3 -14.73 5.88 -2.57
N ILE A 4 -14.65 5.35 -1.35
CA ILE A 4 -13.51 5.49 -0.46
C ILE A 4 -13.15 4.12 0.12
N GLY A 5 -11.87 3.77 0.05
CA GLY A 5 -11.28 2.64 0.77
C GLY A 5 -10.22 3.10 1.74
N ILE A 6 -10.17 2.50 2.93
CA ILE A 6 -9.27 2.92 4.00
C ILE A 6 -8.67 1.70 4.69
N ILE A 7 -7.33 1.71 4.79
CA ILE A 7 -6.56 0.86 5.69
C ILE A 7 -5.65 1.79 6.49
N ALA A 8 -5.97 2.00 7.75
CA ALA A 8 -5.28 2.95 8.63
C ALA A 8 -5.21 2.39 10.06
N PRO A 9 -4.32 2.92 10.91
CA PRO A 9 -4.24 2.50 12.32
C PRO A 9 -5.58 2.60 13.07
N ASN A 10 -6.36 3.62 12.78
CA ASN A 10 -7.66 3.88 13.42
C ASN A 10 -8.87 3.26 12.69
N GLY A 11 -8.66 2.51 11.61
CA GLY A 11 -9.75 1.80 10.93
C GLY A 11 -9.32 1.06 9.68
N LYS A 12 -9.91 -0.11 9.44
CA LYS A 12 -9.66 -0.98 8.29
C LYS A 12 -10.75 -0.90 7.22
N ASN A 13 -11.64 0.07 7.36
CA ASN A 13 -12.66 0.48 6.41
C ASN A 13 -13.14 1.89 6.77
N LYS A 14 -13.87 2.55 5.86
CA LYS A 14 -14.32 3.93 6.03
C LYS A 14 -15.21 4.14 7.26
N ARG A 15 -16.07 3.16 7.60
CA ARG A 15 -16.99 3.26 8.75
C ARG A 15 -16.21 3.25 10.06
N GLN A 16 -15.34 2.25 10.24
CA GLN A 16 -14.54 2.13 11.45
C GLN A 16 -13.62 3.34 11.64
N PHE A 17 -12.97 3.79 10.54
CA PHE A 17 -12.13 4.99 10.54
C PHE A 17 -12.92 6.22 11.01
N TRP A 18 -14.10 6.46 10.42
CA TRP A 18 -14.93 7.62 10.73
C TRP A 18 -15.46 7.58 12.15
N ASP A 19 -16.00 6.44 12.60
CA ASP A 19 -16.52 6.25 13.95
C ASP A 19 -15.45 6.53 15.02
N ASN A 20 -14.21 6.10 14.78
CA ASN A 20 -13.09 6.35 15.69
C ASN A 20 -12.63 7.81 15.66
N CYS A 21 -12.67 8.46 14.51
CA CYS A 21 -12.39 9.92 14.40
C CYS A 21 -13.42 10.75 15.18
N ILE A 22 -14.72 10.45 15.03
CA ILE A 22 -15.79 11.17 15.76
C ILE A 22 -15.63 11.00 17.29
N LYS A 23 -15.23 9.82 17.71
CA LYS A 23 -14.98 9.53 19.14
C LYS A 23 -13.70 10.17 19.68
N GLY A 24 -12.89 10.79 18.84
CA GLY A 24 -11.60 11.38 19.22
C GLY A 24 -10.58 10.37 19.71
N LEU A 25 -10.66 9.10 19.27
CA LEU A 25 -9.75 8.05 19.71
C LEU A 25 -8.37 8.24 19.11
N SER A 26 -7.34 8.22 19.97
CA SER A 26 -5.94 8.19 19.55
C SER A 26 -5.45 6.75 19.40
N PHE A 27 -4.69 6.49 18.37
CA PHE A 27 -4.02 5.22 18.10
C PHE A 27 -2.50 5.38 18.13
N ILE A 28 -2.02 6.48 18.67
CA ILE A 28 -0.61 6.74 18.90
C ILE A 28 -0.19 5.93 20.13
N GLU A 29 0.91 5.20 20.00
CA GLU A 29 1.43 4.32 21.03
C GLU A 29 2.93 4.52 21.21
N GLU A 30 3.41 4.22 22.39
CA GLU A 30 4.83 4.19 22.68
C GLU A 30 5.46 2.90 22.14
N GLU A 31 6.64 3.04 21.50
CA GLU A 31 7.46 1.95 21.00
C GLU A 31 8.85 2.02 21.67
N PRO A 32 9.04 1.30 22.77
CA PRO A 32 10.29 1.38 23.56
C PRO A 32 11.55 1.03 22.77
N GLU A 33 11.44 0.16 21.74
CA GLU A 33 12.56 -0.21 20.89
C GLU A 33 13.15 1.01 20.15
N MET A 34 12.33 2.01 19.82
CA MET A 34 12.80 3.23 19.17
C MET A 34 13.77 4.02 20.09
N ARG A 35 13.55 4.02 21.40
CA ARG A 35 14.47 4.62 22.37
C ARG A 35 15.76 3.83 22.50
N SER A 36 15.68 2.50 22.47
CA SER A 36 16.84 1.64 22.62
C SER A 36 17.85 1.79 21.48
N ILE A 37 17.39 2.17 20.29
CA ILE A 37 18.24 2.47 19.12
C ILE A 37 18.61 3.95 18.99
N GLY A 38 18.34 4.76 20.03
CA GLY A 38 18.79 6.16 20.11
C GLY A 38 17.87 7.19 19.48
N LEU A 39 16.64 6.84 19.10
CA LEU A 39 15.68 7.81 18.58
C LEU A 39 15.12 8.68 19.71
N LYS A 40 15.02 10.00 19.45
CA LYS A 40 14.47 10.97 20.42
C LYS A 40 12.96 10.79 20.64
N SER A 41 12.22 10.40 19.60
CA SER A 41 10.80 10.09 19.70
C SER A 41 10.61 8.59 19.69
N SER A 42 9.72 8.11 20.57
CA SER A 42 9.37 6.70 20.70
C SER A 42 7.88 6.45 20.45
N VAL A 43 7.19 7.42 19.85
CA VAL A 43 5.76 7.28 19.56
C VAL A 43 5.51 7.09 18.07
N LEU A 44 4.61 6.18 17.76
CA LEU A 44 4.17 5.91 16.40
C LEU A 44 2.74 5.39 16.35
N CYS A 45 2.20 5.26 15.16
CA CYS A 45 0.86 4.76 14.91
C CYS A 45 0.94 3.62 13.90
N ARG A 46 0.72 2.39 14.35
CA ARG A 46 0.82 1.18 13.50
C ARG A 46 -0.56 0.66 13.12
N ILE A 47 -0.67 0.10 11.92
CA ILE A 47 -1.81 -0.73 11.54
C ILE A 47 -1.66 -2.08 12.26
N LYS A 48 -2.49 -2.31 13.29
CA LYS A 48 -2.51 -3.56 14.07
C LYS A 48 -3.59 -4.50 13.60
N ASN A 49 -3.36 -5.81 13.82
CA ASN A 49 -4.35 -6.86 13.55
C ASN A 49 -4.92 -6.80 12.12
N PHE A 50 -4.10 -6.41 11.15
CA PHE A 50 -4.45 -6.55 9.75
C PHE A 50 -4.25 -8.01 9.35
N ASN A 51 -5.32 -8.65 8.92
CA ASN A 51 -5.27 -9.99 8.39
C ASN A 51 -5.77 -9.93 6.94
N LEU A 52 -4.89 -10.18 6.01
CA LEU A 52 -5.19 -10.09 4.58
C LEU A 52 -6.36 -11.00 4.17
N LYS A 53 -6.53 -12.17 4.82
CA LYS A 53 -7.64 -13.11 4.55
C LYS A 53 -9.03 -12.51 4.76
N ASP A 54 -9.14 -11.50 5.62
CA ASP A 54 -10.43 -10.84 5.88
C ASP A 54 -10.85 -9.89 4.74
N HIS A 55 -9.95 -9.65 3.80
CA HIS A 55 -10.12 -8.62 2.76
C HIS A 55 -10.09 -9.16 1.34
N VAL A 56 -9.41 -10.29 1.09
CA VAL A 56 -9.22 -10.84 -0.27
C VAL A 56 -9.74 -12.26 -0.35
N LYS A 57 -10.03 -12.73 -1.57
CA LYS A 57 -10.42 -14.12 -1.81
C LYS A 57 -9.21 -15.04 -1.64
N GLU A 58 -9.48 -16.31 -1.30
CA GLU A 58 -8.44 -17.31 -1.02
C GLU A 58 -7.48 -17.52 -2.20
N ASN A 59 -7.97 -17.50 -3.42
CA ASN A 59 -7.15 -17.63 -4.64
C ASN A 59 -6.21 -16.42 -4.87
N GLU A 60 -6.49 -15.27 -4.27
CA GLU A 60 -5.66 -14.06 -4.37
C GLU A 60 -4.67 -13.94 -3.21
N TYR A 61 -5.00 -14.58 -2.09
CA TYR A 61 -4.22 -14.49 -0.86
C TYR A 61 -2.76 -14.88 -1.03
N LEU A 62 -2.50 -16.03 -1.69
CA LEU A 62 -1.14 -16.54 -1.86
C LEU A 62 -0.24 -15.60 -2.69
N GLY A 63 -0.82 -14.91 -3.66
CA GLY A 63 -0.08 -13.94 -4.47
C GLY A 63 0.23 -12.63 -3.74
N LEU A 64 -0.57 -12.26 -2.73
CA LEU A 64 -0.44 -11.00 -2.01
C LEU A 64 0.32 -11.11 -0.69
N ILE A 65 0.24 -12.25 0.01
CA ILE A 65 0.80 -12.39 1.37
C ILE A 65 2.32 -12.25 1.41
N GLU A 66 3.00 -12.63 0.33
CA GLU A 66 4.45 -12.54 0.21
C GLU A 66 4.94 -11.12 -0.17
N LEU A 67 4.01 -10.22 -0.52
CA LEU A 67 4.34 -8.86 -0.91
C LEU A 67 4.45 -7.94 0.32
N ASP A 68 5.15 -6.82 0.14
CA ASP A 68 5.27 -5.80 1.17
C ASP A 68 3.89 -5.27 1.61
N ASN A 69 3.79 -4.87 2.86
CA ASN A 69 2.55 -4.38 3.45
C ASN A 69 1.95 -3.18 2.68
N PHE A 70 2.78 -2.29 2.12
CA PHE A 70 2.24 -1.16 1.37
C PHE A 70 1.50 -1.60 0.11
N VAL A 71 1.92 -2.71 -0.51
CA VAL A 71 1.22 -3.32 -1.64
C VAL A 71 -0.12 -3.90 -1.17
N GLN A 72 -0.09 -4.68 -0.09
CA GLN A 72 -1.30 -5.30 0.46
C GLN A 72 -2.34 -4.22 0.85
N TYR A 73 -1.91 -3.17 1.57
CA TYR A 73 -2.80 -2.08 1.96
C TYR A 73 -3.34 -1.31 0.76
N GLY A 74 -2.49 -1.04 -0.24
CA GLY A 74 -2.89 -0.34 -1.46
C GLY A 74 -3.94 -1.10 -2.25
N VAL A 75 -3.75 -2.41 -2.43
CA VAL A 75 -4.71 -3.28 -3.14
C VAL A 75 -6.04 -3.34 -2.38
N VAL A 76 -6.00 -3.65 -1.07
CA VAL A 76 -7.21 -3.76 -0.26
C VAL A 76 -7.98 -2.44 -0.21
N ALA A 77 -7.30 -1.31 -0.03
CA ALA A 77 -7.95 0.01 -0.03
C ALA A 77 -8.56 0.34 -1.42
N GLY A 78 -7.85 0.01 -2.50
CA GLY A 78 -8.37 0.17 -3.86
C GLY A 78 -9.65 -0.64 -4.10
N GLU A 79 -9.66 -1.90 -3.67
CA GLU A 79 -10.85 -2.75 -3.77
C GLU A 79 -12.03 -2.24 -2.95
N GLN A 80 -11.77 -1.76 -1.74
CA GLN A 80 -12.80 -1.13 -0.92
C GLN A 80 -13.39 0.10 -1.64
N ALA A 81 -12.56 0.93 -2.27
CA ALA A 81 -13.00 2.12 -3.00
C ALA A 81 -13.86 1.76 -4.21
N ILE A 82 -13.45 0.76 -5.00
CA ILE A 82 -14.22 0.25 -6.16
C ILE A 82 -15.59 -0.27 -5.70
N LYS A 83 -15.61 -1.07 -4.64
CA LYS A 83 -16.85 -1.61 -4.07
C LYS A 83 -17.75 -0.51 -3.52
N ASP A 84 -17.19 0.45 -2.82
CA ASP A 84 -17.93 1.57 -2.22
C ASP A 84 -18.50 2.52 -3.28
N ALA A 85 -17.82 2.68 -4.40
CA ALA A 85 -18.30 3.43 -5.56
C ALA A 85 -19.41 2.69 -6.35
N CYS A 86 -19.74 1.45 -5.99
CA CYS A 86 -20.64 0.57 -6.74
C CYS A 86 -20.24 0.45 -8.23
N LEU A 87 -18.93 0.54 -8.50
CA LEU A 87 -18.42 0.31 -9.84
C LEU A 87 -18.48 -1.18 -10.14
N ASP A 88 -19.05 -1.52 -11.30
CA ASP A 88 -18.96 -2.87 -11.85
C ASP A 88 -17.66 -2.98 -12.66
N PRO A 89 -16.61 -3.60 -12.10
CA PRO A 89 -15.33 -3.71 -12.80
C PRO A 89 -15.39 -4.65 -14.00
N LEU A 90 -16.42 -5.49 -14.11
CA LEU A 90 -16.65 -6.37 -15.26
C LEU A 90 -17.29 -5.63 -16.43
N ASN A 91 -17.79 -4.41 -16.21
CA ASN A 91 -18.30 -3.57 -17.28
C ASN A 91 -17.15 -2.99 -18.10
N LEU A 92 -16.95 -3.54 -19.30
CA LEU A 92 -15.87 -3.14 -20.22
C LEU A 92 -15.82 -1.63 -20.52
N ASN A 93 -16.96 -0.93 -20.47
CA ASN A 93 -17.01 0.51 -20.71
C ASN A 93 -16.36 1.29 -19.56
N TYR A 94 -16.51 0.81 -18.32
CA TYR A 94 -15.80 1.39 -17.18
C TYR A 94 -14.32 1.00 -17.20
N ALA A 95 -14.00 -0.28 -17.40
CA ALA A 95 -12.62 -0.75 -17.43
C ALA A 95 -11.76 0.00 -18.45
N LYS A 96 -12.26 0.21 -19.67
CA LYS A 96 -11.53 0.93 -20.72
C LYS A 96 -11.24 2.41 -20.39
N LYS A 97 -12.05 3.03 -19.53
CA LYS A 97 -11.95 4.45 -19.18
C LYS A 97 -11.35 4.68 -17.79
N THR A 98 -11.15 3.64 -17.01
CA THR A 98 -10.62 3.75 -15.64
C THR A 98 -9.11 3.70 -15.66
N GLY A 99 -8.48 4.70 -15.07
CA GLY A 99 -7.05 4.74 -14.79
C GLY A 99 -6.77 4.61 -13.30
N ILE A 100 -5.51 4.45 -12.95
CA ILE A 100 -5.04 4.38 -11.57
C ILE A 100 -3.87 5.33 -11.39
N ILE A 101 -3.98 6.24 -10.44
CA ILE A 101 -2.87 7.05 -9.95
C ILE A 101 -2.59 6.61 -8.52
N PHE A 102 -1.50 5.91 -8.34
CA PHE A 102 -1.04 5.44 -7.04
C PHE A 102 0.03 6.37 -6.47
N SER A 103 0.14 6.45 -5.16
CA SER A 103 1.20 7.24 -4.54
C SER A 103 1.77 6.58 -3.30
N SER A 104 3.08 6.72 -3.13
CA SER A 104 3.78 6.36 -1.91
C SER A 104 5.03 7.22 -1.77
N ALA A 105 5.35 7.64 -0.54
CA ALA A 105 6.57 8.40 -0.29
C ALA A 105 7.83 7.52 -0.32
N ILE A 106 7.71 6.26 0.14
CA ILE A 106 8.86 5.38 0.40
C ILE A 106 8.70 3.96 -0.17
N GLY A 107 7.54 3.60 -0.72
CA GLY A 107 7.28 2.26 -1.27
C GLY A 107 7.53 1.14 -0.26
N GLY A 108 8.06 0.01 -0.72
CA GLY A 108 8.39 -1.15 0.08
C GLY A 108 9.77 -1.10 0.72
N THR A 109 10.12 0.00 1.36
CA THR A 109 11.44 0.17 2.03
C THR A 109 11.81 -1.00 2.95
N PRO A 110 10.93 -1.56 3.80
CA PRO A 110 11.26 -2.71 4.63
C PRO A 110 11.73 -3.92 3.82
N THR A 111 11.06 -4.19 2.71
CA THR A 111 11.45 -5.28 1.79
C THR A 111 12.77 -4.98 1.08
N ILE A 112 13.00 -3.73 0.66
CA ILE A 112 14.26 -3.32 0.02
C ILE A 112 15.43 -3.50 0.99
N VAL A 113 15.30 -3.06 2.25
CA VAL A 113 16.33 -3.21 3.29
C VAL A 113 16.63 -4.69 3.50
N LYS A 114 15.61 -5.53 3.66
CA LYS A 114 15.79 -6.97 3.84
C LYS A 114 16.54 -7.61 2.67
N ILE A 115 16.16 -7.28 1.44
CA ILE A 115 16.83 -7.78 0.23
C ILE A 115 18.28 -7.28 0.19
N PHE A 116 18.53 -6.02 0.54
CA PHE A 116 19.88 -5.47 0.62
C PHE A 116 20.74 -6.25 1.61
N ASP A 117 20.23 -6.52 2.80
CA ASP A 117 20.94 -7.30 3.83
C ASP A 117 21.25 -8.72 3.35
N GLU A 118 20.29 -9.37 2.68
CA GLU A 118 20.48 -10.69 2.09
C GLU A 118 21.57 -10.69 0.99
N LEU A 119 21.55 -9.68 0.11
CA LEU A 119 22.46 -9.58 -1.03
C LEU A 119 23.88 -9.12 -0.65
N THR A 120 24.04 -8.50 0.51
CA THR A 120 25.32 -7.98 1.00
C THR A 120 25.85 -8.70 2.23
N SER A 121 25.19 -9.77 2.67
CA SER A 121 25.48 -10.43 3.95
C SER A 121 25.52 -9.44 5.11
N ASN A 122 24.45 -8.63 5.24
CA ASN A 122 24.33 -7.54 6.21
C ASN A 122 25.42 -6.46 6.05
N GLY A 123 25.66 -6.03 4.82
CA GLY A 123 26.65 -4.97 4.51
C GLY A 123 28.10 -5.40 4.56
N LYS A 124 28.40 -6.70 4.68
CA LYS A 124 29.78 -7.22 4.77
C LYS A 124 30.42 -7.52 3.42
N THR A 125 29.64 -7.62 2.37
CA THR A 125 30.12 -7.94 1.02
C THR A 125 29.51 -6.98 0.01
N ASP A 126 30.09 -6.91 -1.19
CA ASP A 126 29.48 -6.19 -2.32
C ASP A 126 28.14 -6.80 -2.70
N ILE A 127 27.27 -5.97 -3.28
CA ILE A 127 25.94 -6.40 -3.72
C ILE A 127 26.05 -7.51 -4.77
N GLN A 128 25.42 -8.62 -4.49
CA GLN A 128 25.30 -9.74 -5.41
C GLN A 128 24.15 -9.51 -6.41
N HIS A 129 24.28 -8.50 -7.27
CA HIS A 129 23.21 -8.00 -8.15
C HIS A 129 22.56 -9.08 -9.04
N LYS A 130 23.29 -10.14 -9.40
CA LYS A 130 22.75 -11.28 -10.17
C LYS A 130 21.70 -12.11 -9.39
N LYS A 131 21.60 -11.92 -8.08
CA LYS A 131 20.64 -12.58 -7.20
C LYS A 131 19.40 -11.74 -6.90
N ILE A 132 19.31 -10.54 -7.46
CA ILE A 132 18.10 -9.71 -7.34
C ILE A 132 16.97 -10.45 -8.03
N GLY A 133 15.96 -10.84 -7.23
CA GLY A 133 14.78 -11.55 -7.70
C GLY A 133 13.58 -10.65 -7.94
N GLU A 134 12.49 -11.23 -8.41
CA GLU A 134 11.22 -10.53 -8.69
C GLU A 134 10.66 -9.79 -7.47
N ARG A 135 10.92 -10.30 -6.26
CA ARG A 135 10.45 -9.66 -5.01
C ARG A 135 10.91 -8.22 -4.86
N PHE A 136 12.11 -7.87 -5.38
CA PHE A 136 12.57 -6.49 -5.39
C PHE A 136 11.63 -5.58 -6.19
N TYR A 137 11.17 -6.05 -7.35
CA TYR A 137 10.28 -5.29 -8.21
C TYR A 137 8.83 -5.30 -7.68
N ASN A 138 8.36 -6.45 -7.23
CA ASN A 138 6.96 -6.65 -6.85
C ASN A 138 6.63 -6.09 -5.45
N SER A 139 7.60 -5.92 -4.59
CA SER A 139 7.42 -5.44 -3.23
C SER A 139 8.21 -4.17 -2.91
N GLY A 140 9.27 -3.87 -3.65
CA GLY A 140 10.10 -2.70 -3.40
C GLY A 140 9.65 -1.47 -4.19
N MET A 141 9.21 -1.65 -5.44
CA MET A 141 8.93 -0.55 -6.36
C MET A 141 7.53 0.03 -6.16
N PHE A 142 7.40 1.34 -6.41
CA PHE A 142 6.17 2.10 -6.14
C PHE A 142 4.97 1.75 -7.03
N ASN A 143 5.20 1.19 -8.20
CA ASN A 143 4.19 1.02 -9.24
C ASN A 143 3.36 -0.28 -9.09
N TYR A 144 3.83 -1.23 -8.32
CA TYR A 144 3.23 -2.56 -8.29
C TYR A 144 1.77 -2.59 -7.82
N PRO A 145 1.34 -1.84 -6.78
CA PRO A 145 -0.07 -1.81 -6.39
C PRO A 145 -1.01 -1.31 -7.48
N ALA A 146 -0.58 -0.28 -8.25
CA ALA A 146 -1.37 0.24 -9.37
C ALA A 146 -1.50 -0.80 -10.48
N MET A 147 -0.40 -1.49 -10.80
CA MET A 147 -0.37 -2.54 -11.82
C MET A 147 -1.28 -3.71 -11.44
N LEU A 148 -1.21 -4.20 -10.19
CA LEU A 148 -2.06 -5.30 -9.72
C LEU A 148 -3.55 -4.98 -9.82
N LEU A 149 -3.95 -3.78 -9.43
CA LEU A 149 -5.34 -3.36 -9.54
C LEU A 149 -5.77 -3.20 -11.01
N ALA A 150 -4.91 -2.63 -11.86
CA ALA A 150 -5.20 -2.50 -13.28
C ALA A 150 -5.36 -3.85 -13.96
N GLU A 151 -4.47 -4.80 -13.68
CA GLU A 151 -4.53 -6.17 -14.21
C GLU A 151 -5.78 -6.90 -13.72
N LYS A 152 -6.02 -6.87 -12.40
CA LYS A 152 -7.16 -7.56 -11.77
C LYS A 152 -8.50 -7.14 -12.36
N TYR A 153 -8.67 -5.86 -12.65
CA TYR A 153 -9.95 -5.31 -13.10
C TYR A 153 -9.98 -4.97 -14.60
N GLY A 154 -8.89 -5.24 -15.33
CA GLY A 154 -8.80 -4.94 -16.74
C GLY A 154 -8.86 -3.43 -17.04
N PHE A 155 -8.35 -2.59 -16.14
CA PHE A 155 -8.36 -1.14 -16.34
C PHE A 155 -7.33 -0.75 -17.39
N CYS A 156 -7.76 -0.03 -18.42
CA CYS A 156 -6.97 0.33 -19.60
C CYS A 156 -6.65 1.84 -19.68
N GLY A 157 -7.12 2.62 -18.72
CA GLY A 157 -6.79 4.05 -18.62
C GLY A 157 -5.35 4.28 -18.13
N PRO A 158 -4.94 5.55 -17.93
CA PRO A 158 -3.61 5.86 -17.43
C PRO A 158 -3.30 5.13 -16.11
N CYS A 159 -2.16 4.46 -16.06
CA CYS A 159 -1.69 3.78 -14.85
C CYS A 159 -0.30 4.32 -14.52
N SER A 160 -0.20 5.08 -13.43
CA SER A 160 1.07 5.68 -13.02
C SER A 160 1.21 5.77 -11.50
N SER A 161 2.46 5.97 -11.07
CA SER A 161 2.79 6.15 -9.66
C SER A 161 3.52 7.47 -9.44
N VAL A 162 3.16 8.15 -8.36
CA VAL A 162 3.72 9.45 -7.98
C VAL A 162 4.43 9.31 -6.64
N SER A 163 5.66 9.80 -6.58
CA SER A 163 6.45 9.79 -5.34
C SER A 163 7.09 11.16 -5.11
N THR A 164 6.32 12.08 -4.58
CA THR A 164 6.73 13.46 -4.25
C THR A 164 6.90 13.67 -2.74
N GLY A 165 7.18 12.59 -2.01
CA GLY A 165 7.34 12.62 -0.56
C GLY A 165 6.01 12.83 0.17
N CYS A 166 6.00 13.74 1.15
CA CYS A 166 4.85 13.95 2.05
C CYS A 166 3.59 14.44 1.33
N THR A 167 3.69 15.02 0.15
CA THR A 167 2.57 15.53 -0.65
C THR A 167 2.05 14.53 -1.69
N ALA A 168 2.69 13.38 -1.83
CA ALA A 168 2.40 12.41 -2.89
C ALA A 168 0.90 12.04 -3.01
N GLY A 169 0.21 11.91 -1.88
CA GLY A 169 -1.23 11.61 -1.87
C GLY A 169 -2.07 12.73 -2.48
N LEU A 170 -1.76 13.99 -2.17
CA LEU A 170 -2.46 15.14 -2.74
C LEU A 170 -2.14 15.33 -4.22
N ASP A 171 -0.88 15.09 -4.59
CA ASP A 171 -0.44 15.18 -5.99
C ASP A 171 -1.14 14.10 -6.85
N ALA A 172 -1.26 12.87 -6.33
CA ALA A 172 -2.02 11.81 -6.98
C ALA A 172 -3.49 12.17 -7.18
N LEU A 173 -4.15 12.75 -6.16
CA LEU A 173 -5.51 13.23 -6.28
C LEU A 173 -5.64 14.35 -7.33
N GLY A 174 -4.69 15.28 -7.35
CA GLY A 174 -4.66 16.37 -8.33
C GLY A 174 -4.48 15.89 -9.77
N ILE A 175 -3.64 14.86 -9.98
CA ILE A 175 -3.44 14.24 -11.30
C ILE A 175 -4.70 13.46 -11.72
N ALA A 176 -5.29 12.70 -10.81
CA ALA A 176 -6.49 11.90 -11.10
C ALA A 176 -7.73 12.76 -11.36
N TYR A 177 -7.75 14.01 -10.90
CA TYR A 177 -8.85 14.96 -11.13
C TYR A 177 -8.82 15.57 -12.54
N LYS A 178 -7.66 15.70 -13.18
CA LYS A 178 -7.47 16.26 -14.52
C LYS A 178 -7.86 15.26 -15.62
#